data_b2ed1350612754b3370f4c677d43b9e3
#
_entry.id   b2ed1350612754b3370f4c677d43b9e3
#
_cell.length_a   1.000
_cell.length_b   1.000
_cell.length_c   1.000
_cell.angle_alpha   90.00
_cell.angle_beta   90.00
_cell.angle_gamma   90.00
#
_symmetry.space_group_name_H-M   'P 1'
#
loop_
_entity.id
_entity.type
_entity.pdbx_description
1 polymer ?
#
loop_
_entity_poly.entity_id
_entity_poly.type
_entity_poly.pdbx_seq_one_letter_code
_entity_poly.pdbx_strand_id
1 'polypeptide(L)'
;MSFGQRKLDRSKPEVDFPQDPVPTELRIVDEIQGAGKEATPGATVSCHYVGVTYSGGEEFDASWNRGEPLDFTVGIGQVIQGWDQGLLGMKVGGRRRLEIPSELAYGSRGAGAVIGPDESLIFVVDLLDVR
;
A
#
# COMPACT_ATOMS: atom_id res chain seq x y z
N MET A 1 20.86 1.45 22.17
CA MET A 1 20.36 1.07 20.89
C MET A 1 19.10 0.24 20.98
N SER A 2 18.20 0.41 20.07
CA SER A 2 16.93 -0.29 20.11
C SER A 2 16.99 -1.60 19.37
N PHE A 3 16.91 -2.67 20.11
CA PHE A 3 16.87 -3.99 19.51
C PHE A 3 15.44 -4.43 19.37
N GLY A 4 15.17 -5.21 18.37
CA GLY A 4 13.85 -5.73 18.13
C GLY A 4 12.83 -4.69 17.77
N GLN A 5 13.28 -3.53 17.38
CA GLN A 5 12.36 -2.50 16.92
C GLN A 5 11.74 -2.90 15.60
N ARG A 6 10.44 -2.78 15.54
CA ARG A 6 9.70 -2.91 14.29
C ARG A 6 9.75 -1.65 13.49
N LYS A 7 10.11 -0.57 14.15
CA LYS A 7 10.15 0.73 13.55
C LYS A 7 11.23 0.79 12.50
N LEU A 8 10.86 1.10 11.30
CA LEU A 8 11.80 1.28 10.22
C LEU A 8 12.36 2.69 10.27
N ASP A 9 13.68 2.79 10.08
CA ASP A 9 14.36 4.07 10.03
C ASP A 9 14.23 4.65 8.63
N ARG A 10 13.01 5.01 8.26
CA ARG A 10 12.65 5.53 6.95
C ARG A 10 11.75 6.73 7.09
N SER A 11 11.81 7.57 6.10
CA SER A 11 10.88 8.69 5.97
C SER A 11 9.84 8.37 4.90
N LYS A 12 8.84 9.22 4.82
CA LYS A 12 7.78 9.13 3.80
C LYS A 12 8.42 9.08 2.42
N PRO A 13 8.11 8.05 1.62
CA PRO A 13 8.67 7.95 0.28
C PRO A 13 8.00 8.90 -0.68
N GLU A 14 8.73 9.24 -1.74
CA GLU A 14 8.13 9.86 -2.91
C GLU A 14 7.60 8.74 -3.80
N VAL A 15 6.45 8.99 -4.42
CA VAL A 15 5.85 8.03 -5.34
C VAL A 15 6.19 8.47 -6.76
N ASP A 16 7.00 7.67 -7.44
CA ASP A 16 7.41 7.97 -8.80
C ASP A 16 6.21 7.95 -9.74
N PHE A 17 6.19 8.89 -10.65
CA PHE A 17 5.14 8.97 -11.64
C PHE A 17 5.18 7.73 -12.53
N PRO A 18 4.02 7.15 -12.88
CA PRO A 18 4.01 5.93 -13.68
C PRO A 18 4.54 6.17 -15.08
N GLN A 19 5.32 5.21 -15.56
CA GLN A 19 5.88 5.21 -16.90
C GLN A 19 5.04 4.36 -17.85
N ASP A 20 4.28 3.44 -17.29
CA ASP A 20 3.53 2.44 -18.05
C ASP A 20 2.09 2.87 -18.26
N PRO A 21 1.39 2.27 -19.23
CA PRO A 21 -0.05 2.48 -19.37
C PRO A 21 -0.82 2.08 -18.11
N VAL A 22 -2.03 2.61 -17.98
CA VAL A 22 -2.93 2.28 -16.87
C VAL A 22 -3.04 0.77 -16.73
N PRO A 23 -2.87 0.23 -15.51
CA PRO A 23 -2.89 -1.21 -15.33
C PRO A 23 -4.28 -1.80 -15.58
N THR A 24 -4.34 -2.96 -16.21
CA THR A 24 -5.56 -3.73 -16.36
C THR A 24 -5.65 -4.82 -15.30
N GLU A 25 -4.57 -5.07 -14.60
CA GLU A 25 -4.51 -5.99 -13.48
C GLU A 25 -3.55 -5.45 -12.44
N LEU A 26 -3.59 -6.00 -11.24
CA LEU A 26 -2.71 -5.58 -10.15
C LEU A 26 -1.25 -5.79 -10.53
N ARG A 27 -0.44 -4.73 -10.41
CA ARG A 27 1.01 -4.83 -10.59
C ARG A 27 1.71 -4.62 -9.25
N ILE A 28 2.60 -5.54 -8.92
CA ILE A 28 3.32 -5.54 -7.64
C ILE A 28 4.81 -5.45 -7.94
N VAL A 29 5.45 -4.46 -7.33
CA VAL A 29 6.90 -4.28 -7.45
C VAL A 29 7.48 -4.15 -6.04
N ASP A 30 8.38 -5.07 -5.67
CA ASP A 30 9.08 -4.96 -4.41
C ASP A 30 10.26 -4.03 -4.57
N GLU A 31 10.17 -2.86 -3.94
CA GLU A 31 11.26 -1.88 -3.95
C GLU A 31 12.33 -2.25 -2.94
N ILE A 32 11.91 -2.79 -1.80
CA ILE A 32 12.81 -3.32 -0.78
C ILE A 32 12.25 -4.65 -0.32
N GLN A 33 13.09 -5.68 -0.33
CA GLN A 33 12.70 -6.98 0.20
C GLN A 33 12.84 -6.98 1.71
N GLY A 34 11.78 -7.33 2.40
CA GLY A 34 11.85 -7.52 3.84
C GLY A 34 12.41 -8.88 4.20
N ALA A 35 12.87 -9.00 5.43
CA ALA A 35 13.43 -10.24 5.95
C ALA A 35 12.65 -10.80 7.15
N GLY A 36 11.63 -10.08 7.59
CA GLY A 36 10.85 -10.46 8.75
C GLY A 36 9.68 -11.39 8.44
N LYS A 37 8.71 -11.41 9.35
CA LYS A 37 7.55 -12.29 9.23
C LYS A 37 6.73 -11.94 8.01
N GLU A 38 6.22 -12.97 7.36
CA GLU A 38 5.45 -12.81 6.12
C GLU A 38 3.97 -12.55 6.40
N ALA A 39 3.38 -11.65 5.63
CA ALA A 39 1.94 -11.37 5.67
C ALA A 39 1.20 -12.52 4.98
N THR A 40 0.40 -13.22 5.76
CA THR A 40 -0.43 -14.33 5.29
C THR A 40 -1.91 -13.99 5.47
N PRO A 41 -2.82 -14.67 4.77
CA PRO A 41 -4.25 -14.41 4.92
C PRO A 41 -4.68 -14.53 6.38
N GLY A 42 -5.42 -13.54 6.87
CA GLY A 42 -5.91 -13.52 8.25
C GLY A 42 -4.94 -12.91 9.25
N ALA A 43 -3.73 -12.57 8.84
CA ALA A 43 -2.78 -11.93 9.74
C ALA A 43 -3.14 -10.46 9.96
N THR A 44 -2.88 -9.96 11.17
CA THR A 44 -2.98 -8.53 11.45
C THR A 44 -1.65 -7.88 11.12
N VAL A 45 -1.69 -6.84 10.31
CA VAL A 45 -0.49 -6.15 9.83
C VAL A 45 -0.52 -4.68 10.21
N SER A 46 0.66 -4.08 10.34
CA SER A 46 0.83 -2.64 10.54
C SER A 46 1.64 -2.10 9.37
N CYS A 47 1.11 -1.08 8.70
CA CYS A 47 1.74 -0.52 7.50
C CYS A 47 1.77 0.98 7.55
N HIS A 48 2.88 1.57 7.07
CA HIS A 48 2.87 2.94 6.60
C HIS A 48 2.65 2.94 5.10
N TYR A 49 1.97 3.94 4.58
CA TYR A 49 1.69 4.00 3.14
C TYR A 49 1.52 5.42 2.63
N VAL A 50 1.72 5.56 1.34
CA VAL A 50 1.36 6.76 0.57
C VAL A 50 0.55 6.29 -0.62
N GLY A 51 -0.58 6.95 -0.89
CA GLY A 51 -1.41 6.66 -2.06
C GLY A 51 -1.56 7.89 -2.94
N VAL A 52 -1.40 7.70 -4.24
CA VAL A 52 -1.60 8.75 -5.25
C VAL A 52 -2.50 8.24 -6.36
N THR A 53 -3.15 9.18 -7.05
CA THR A 53 -3.92 8.84 -8.25
C THR A 53 -2.99 8.51 -9.39
N TYR A 54 -3.37 7.54 -10.22
CA TYR A 54 -2.55 7.15 -11.37
C TYR A 54 -2.53 8.23 -12.42
N SER A 55 -3.67 8.88 -12.67
CA SER A 55 -3.81 9.85 -13.75
C SER A 55 -3.04 11.15 -13.50
N GLY A 56 -2.99 11.61 -12.26
CA GLY A 56 -2.40 12.90 -11.94
C GLY A 56 -1.26 12.87 -10.95
N GLY A 57 -1.00 11.73 -10.32
CA GLY A 57 0.01 11.66 -9.26
C GLY A 57 -0.36 12.43 -8.02
N GLU A 58 -1.64 12.73 -7.84
CA GLU A 58 -2.11 13.51 -6.71
C GLU A 58 -2.24 12.66 -5.46
N GLU A 59 -1.57 13.05 -4.39
CA GLU A 59 -1.64 12.32 -3.12
C GLU A 59 -3.04 12.49 -2.52
N PHE A 60 -3.68 11.37 -2.17
CA PHE A 60 -5.00 11.42 -1.54
C PHE A 60 -4.98 10.91 -0.11
N ASP A 61 -3.96 10.17 0.28
CA ASP A 61 -3.85 9.67 1.65
C ASP A 61 -2.42 9.21 1.93
N ALA A 62 -1.99 9.39 3.17
CA ALA A 62 -0.70 8.89 3.63
C ALA A 62 -0.73 8.75 5.15
N SER A 63 -0.43 7.55 5.63
CA SER A 63 -0.30 7.31 7.07
C SER A 63 0.82 8.14 7.69
N TRP A 64 1.86 8.40 6.90
CA TRP A 64 2.99 9.22 7.33
C TRP A 64 2.55 10.61 7.81
N ASN A 65 1.52 11.17 7.18
CA ASN A 65 1.04 12.51 7.53
C ASN A 65 0.35 12.53 8.90
N ARG A 66 -0.18 11.38 9.32
CA ARG A 66 -0.83 11.23 10.63
C ARG A 66 0.14 10.83 11.73
N GLY A 67 1.34 10.39 11.35
CA GLY A 67 2.33 9.92 12.30
C GLY A 67 2.04 8.56 12.90
N GLU A 68 1.06 7.83 12.36
CA GLU A 68 0.66 6.51 12.86
C GLU A 68 0.46 5.54 11.71
N PRO A 69 0.97 4.31 11.83
CA PRO A 69 0.69 3.27 10.85
C PRO A 69 -0.77 2.84 10.91
N LEU A 70 -1.23 2.25 9.82
CA LEU A 70 -2.54 1.64 9.74
C LEU A 70 -2.44 0.16 10.12
N ASP A 71 -3.29 -0.27 11.05
CA ASP A 71 -3.40 -1.68 11.43
C ASP A 71 -4.68 -2.26 10.85
N PHE A 72 -4.57 -3.44 10.24
CA PHE A 72 -5.75 -4.12 9.71
C PHE A 72 -5.44 -5.61 9.52
N THR A 73 -6.52 -6.39 9.32
CA THR A 73 -6.39 -7.82 9.03
C THR A 73 -6.44 -8.00 7.52
N VAL A 74 -5.40 -8.62 6.97
CA VAL A 74 -5.27 -8.78 5.51
C VAL A 74 -6.11 -9.97 5.01
N GLY A 75 -6.75 -9.77 3.86
CA GLY A 75 -7.46 -10.83 3.15
C GLY A 75 -8.92 -11.01 3.51
N ILE A 76 -9.50 -10.13 4.33
CA ILE A 76 -10.88 -10.28 4.79
C ILE A 76 -11.79 -9.09 4.43
N GLY A 77 -11.37 -8.25 3.51
CA GLY A 77 -12.21 -7.15 3.03
C GLY A 77 -12.22 -5.90 3.89
N GLN A 78 -11.28 -5.75 4.80
CA GLN A 78 -11.17 -4.50 5.59
C GLN A 78 -10.59 -3.36 4.80
N VAL A 79 -9.88 -3.67 3.72
CA VAL A 79 -9.24 -2.70 2.83
C VAL A 79 -9.61 -3.03 1.39
N ILE A 80 -9.25 -2.15 0.46
CA ILE A 80 -9.54 -2.40 -0.96
C ILE A 80 -8.90 -3.71 -1.43
N GLN A 81 -9.51 -4.33 -2.43
CA GLN A 81 -9.05 -5.64 -2.92
C GLN A 81 -7.58 -5.62 -3.37
N GLY A 82 -7.15 -4.52 -3.96
CA GLY A 82 -5.75 -4.38 -4.37
C GLY A 82 -4.77 -4.53 -3.21
N TRP A 83 -5.15 -4.12 -2.02
CA TRP A 83 -4.35 -4.31 -0.82
C TRP A 83 -4.47 -5.74 -0.29
N ASP A 84 -5.70 -6.27 -0.21
CA ASP A 84 -5.89 -7.64 0.27
C ASP A 84 -5.10 -8.65 -0.55
N GLN A 85 -5.00 -8.42 -1.86
CA GLN A 85 -4.23 -9.27 -2.76
C GLN A 85 -2.76 -8.88 -2.79
N GLY A 86 -2.50 -7.57 -2.83
CA GLY A 86 -1.16 -7.05 -3.09
C GLY A 86 -0.19 -7.16 -1.92
N LEU A 87 -0.68 -7.25 -0.69
CA LEU A 87 0.18 -7.33 0.48
C LEU A 87 0.53 -8.76 0.88
N LEU A 88 -0.17 -9.74 0.33
CA LEU A 88 0.14 -11.14 0.64
C LEU A 88 1.57 -11.47 0.20
N GLY A 89 2.28 -12.17 1.07
CA GLY A 89 3.65 -12.57 0.79
C GLY A 89 4.70 -11.51 1.12
N MET A 90 4.26 -10.30 1.45
CA MET A 90 5.19 -9.24 1.84
C MET A 90 5.75 -9.54 3.23
N LYS A 91 7.01 -9.20 3.46
CA LYS A 91 7.67 -9.46 4.74
C LYS A 91 7.98 -8.17 5.47
N VAL A 92 7.98 -8.24 6.80
CA VAL A 92 8.32 -7.08 7.63
C VAL A 92 9.68 -6.53 7.22
N GLY A 93 9.74 -5.23 7.08
CA GLY A 93 10.92 -4.51 6.60
C GLY A 93 10.87 -4.23 5.12
N GLY A 94 9.93 -4.81 4.40
CA GLY A 94 9.77 -4.60 2.97
C GLY A 94 9.08 -3.30 2.63
N ARG A 95 9.31 -2.86 1.40
CA ARG A 95 8.58 -1.75 0.77
C ARG A 95 8.09 -2.23 -0.58
N ARG A 96 6.80 -2.10 -0.81
CA ARG A 96 6.15 -2.63 -2.01
C ARG A 96 5.33 -1.55 -2.68
N ARG A 97 5.51 -1.40 -4.00
CA ARG A 97 4.69 -0.53 -4.83
C ARG A 97 3.56 -1.36 -5.43
N LEU A 98 2.34 -0.87 -5.27
CA LEU A 98 1.14 -1.50 -5.84
C LEU A 98 0.55 -0.54 -6.85
N GLU A 99 0.38 -0.99 -8.08
CA GLU A 99 -0.37 -0.25 -9.10
C GLU A 99 -1.68 -1.00 -9.30
N ILE A 100 -2.75 -0.35 -8.90
CA ILE A 100 -4.04 -1.02 -8.69
C ILE A 100 -5.06 -0.49 -9.69
N PRO A 101 -5.62 -1.36 -10.57
CA PRO A 101 -6.69 -0.93 -11.44
C PRO A 101 -7.93 -0.57 -10.61
N SER A 102 -8.74 0.34 -11.13
CA SER A 102 -9.89 0.85 -10.39
C SER A 102 -10.84 -0.23 -9.90
N GLU A 103 -10.97 -1.34 -10.61
CA GLU A 103 -11.85 -2.45 -10.23
C GLU A 103 -11.44 -3.09 -8.90
N LEU A 104 -10.15 -3.00 -8.55
CA LEU A 104 -9.63 -3.50 -7.28
C LEU A 104 -9.46 -2.40 -6.25
N ALA A 105 -9.96 -1.20 -6.55
CA ALA A 105 -9.91 -0.04 -5.68
C ALA A 105 -11.34 0.48 -5.44
N TYR A 106 -11.66 1.67 -5.91
CA TYR A 106 -12.95 2.29 -5.63
C TYR A 106 -13.90 2.28 -6.84
N GLY A 107 -13.49 1.68 -7.94
CA GLY A 107 -14.34 1.41 -9.09
C GLY A 107 -14.95 2.65 -9.72
N SER A 108 -16.13 2.47 -10.29
CA SER A 108 -16.84 3.54 -10.99
C SER A 108 -17.38 4.63 -10.05
N ARG A 109 -17.44 4.35 -8.76
CA ARG A 109 -17.93 5.30 -7.76
C ARG A 109 -16.88 6.33 -7.36
N GLY A 110 -15.61 5.93 -7.34
CA GLY A 110 -14.56 6.73 -6.75
C GLY A 110 -14.70 6.83 -5.24
N ALA A 111 -13.96 7.75 -4.64
CA ALA A 111 -13.99 7.98 -3.20
C ALA A 111 -13.57 9.41 -2.90
N GLY A 112 -14.39 10.13 -2.14
CA GLY A 112 -14.09 11.50 -1.75
C GLY A 112 -13.96 12.43 -2.95
N ALA A 113 -13.23 13.54 -2.75
CA ALA A 113 -13.08 14.57 -3.76
C ALA A 113 -11.94 14.30 -4.73
N VAL A 114 -10.97 13.45 -4.34
CA VAL A 114 -9.74 13.25 -5.10
C VAL A 114 -9.82 12.03 -6.02
N ILE A 115 -10.41 10.93 -5.52
CA ILE A 115 -10.50 9.70 -6.30
C ILE A 115 -11.79 9.71 -7.09
N GLY A 116 -11.68 10.04 -8.38
CA GLY A 116 -12.82 10.06 -9.27
C GLY A 116 -13.24 8.68 -9.74
N PRO A 117 -14.26 8.61 -10.60
CA PRO A 117 -14.69 7.33 -11.18
C PRO A 117 -13.57 6.70 -12.00
N ASP A 118 -13.45 5.39 -11.89
CA ASP A 118 -12.53 4.58 -12.68
C ASP A 118 -11.05 5.00 -12.55
N GLU A 119 -10.70 5.57 -11.40
CA GLU A 119 -9.32 6.00 -11.15
C GLU A 119 -8.48 4.84 -10.64
N SER A 120 -7.40 4.53 -11.35
CA SER A 120 -6.38 3.60 -10.87
C SER A 120 -5.50 4.29 -9.84
N LEU A 121 -4.94 3.52 -8.91
CA LEU A 121 -4.19 4.06 -7.79
C LEU A 121 -2.80 3.47 -7.72
N ILE A 122 -1.88 4.24 -7.16
CA ILE A 122 -0.55 3.76 -6.83
C ILE A 122 -0.36 3.92 -5.33
N PHE A 123 0.05 2.84 -4.67
CA PHE A 123 0.45 2.88 -3.27
C PHE A 123 1.89 2.43 -3.12
N VAL A 124 2.60 3.08 -2.22
CA VAL A 124 3.90 2.58 -1.74
C VAL A 124 3.69 2.24 -0.27
N VAL A 125 3.87 0.98 0.07
CA VAL A 125 3.54 0.42 1.38
C VAL A 125 4.79 -0.12 2.03
N ASP A 126 5.01 0.28 3.29
CA ASP A 126 6.06 -0.27 4.15
C ASP A 126 5.40 -1.15 5.20
N LEU A 127 5.80 -2.40 5.27
CA LEU A 127 5.28 -3.35 6.26
C LEU A 127 6.13 -3.30 7.52
N LEU A 128 5.49 -2.90 8.62
CA LEU A 128 6.19 -2.69 9.88
C LEU A 128 6.07 -3.86 10.85
N ASP A 129 4.94 -4.55 10.83
CA ASP A 129 4.69 -5.64 11.77
C ASP A 129 3.66 -6.60 11.20
N VAL A 130 3.76 -7.86 11.60
CA VAL A 130 2.79 -8.91 11.27
C VAL A 130 2.53 -9.71 12.54
N ARG A 131 1.26 -9.79 12.93
CA ARG A 131 0.85 -10.52 14.12
C ARG A 131 -0.07 -11.68 13.81
#